data_ea0ed5f1a48560384d768a9b5752493c
#
_entry.id   ea0ed5f1a48560384d768a9b5752493c
#
_cell.length_a   1.000
_cell.length_b   1.000
_cell.length_c   1.000
_cell.angle_alpha   90.00
_cell.angle_beta   90.00
_cell.angle_gamma   90.00
#
_symmetry.space_group_name_H-M   'P 1'
#
loop_
_entity.id
_entity.type
_entity.pdbx_description
1 polymer ?
#
loop_
_entity_poly.entity_id
_entity_poly.type
_entity_poly.pdbx_seq_one_letter_code
_entity_poly.pdbx_strand_id
1 'polypeptide(L)'
;MNYNNGISDQINVLKWVHQYIEHFGGDPNNVTLIGQSAGSMSIMTLMQMPELDDYYHKVMLLSGTLTTDTPLNAHTKVQHFSQLMKRYFPNKTLKTLTSDDILYLMESQKIERGRSRGLDLIYQPIKDHHMSRSVKKFSKPTFMSYTHDEGDIYIEDATRTLPSERFIHLMIQYGAHVEKIDVITMKQQRNLITEYCFVRPTYLYLNQMNSCDTWLARFDWHQPHTSYFKSAYHILDLVFWFGHLSILTKNHYSVTQHDMNLSRNMISDLAYFARKGRMPWKCYEPQHQALHIYK
;
A
#
# COMPACT_ATOMS: atom_id res chain seq x y z
N MET A 1 26.46 -0.30 5.21
CA MET A 1 25.30 -0.33 6.13
C MET A 1 24.11 -0.82 5.33
N ASN A 2 23.40 -1.82 5.82
CA ASN A 2 22.22 -2.32 5.13
C ASN A 2 21.04 -1.44 5.59
N TYR A 3 20.54 -0.57 4.71
CA TYR A 3 19.51 0.41 5.08
C TYR A 3 18.08 -0.16 5.03
N ASN A 4 17.84 -1.25 4.26
CA ASN A 4 16.51 -1.76 3.93
C ASN A 4 16.29 -3.18 4.49
N ASN A 5 16.46 -3.37 5.81
CA ASN A 5 16.39 -4.70 6.44
C ASN A 5 15.07 -5.43 6.12
N GLY A 6 13.91 -4.76 6.25
CA GLY A 6 12.63 -5.39 5.92
C GLY A 6 12.50 -5.80 4.46
N ILE A 7 13.05 -5.03 3.52
CA ILE A 7 13.10 -5.42 2.11
C ILE A 7 14.08 -6.58 1.90
N SER A 8 15.23 -6.57 2.60
CA SER A 8 16.20 -7.69 2.56
C SER A 8 15.58 -9.00 3.05
N ASP A 9 14.75 -8.95 4.09
CA ASP A 9 14.04 -10.13 4.59
C ASP A 9 13.05 -10.66 3.55
N GLN A 10 12.31 -9.77 2.86
CA GLN A 10 11.41 -10.16 1.76
C GLN A 10 12.18 -10.78 0.59
N ILE A 11 13.36 -10.25 0.24
CA ILE A 11 14.24 -10.83 -0.77
C ILE A 11 14.66 -12.25 -0.36
N ASN A 12 15.02 -12.46 0.90
CA ASN A 12 15.38 -13.78 1.40
C ASN A 12 14.21 -14.78 1.31
N VAL A 13 12.97 -14.32 1.57
CA VAL A 13 11.77 -15.13 1.37
C VAL A 13 11.59 -15.51 -0.11
N LEU A 14 11.78 -14.59 -1.04
CA LEU A 14 11.70 -14.88 -2.48
C LEU A 14 12.73 -15.93 -2.90
N LYS A 15 13.99 -15.80 -2.43
CA LYS A 15 15.04 -16.78 -2.68
C LYS A 15 14.67 -18.15 -2.11
N TRP A 16 14.12 -18.19 -0.89
CA TRP A 16 13.66 -19.41 -0.27
C TRP A 16 12.54 -20.07 -1.06
N VAL A 17 11.53 -19.29 -1.48
CA VAL A 17 10.44 -19.78 -2.34
C VAL A 17 11.00 -20.38 -3.63
N HIS A 18 11.88 -19.66 -4.32
CA HIS A 18 12.50 -20.13 -5.56
C HIS A 18 13.23 -21.46 -5.37
N GLN A 19 13.94 -21.63 -4.25
CA GLN A 19 14.74 -22.82 -3.99
C GLN A 19 13.93 -24.03 -3.52
N TYR A 20 12.83 -23.81 -2.78
CA TYR A 20 12.20 -24.89 -2.03
C TYR A 20 10.72 -25.13 -2.32
N ILE A 21 10.04 -24.22 -3.05
CA ILE A 21 8.57 -24.28 -3.16
C ILE A 21 8.07 -25.56 -3.88
N GLU A 22 8.89 -26.19 -4.72
CA GLU A 22 8.57 -27.46 -5.39
C GLU A 22 8.32 -28.58 -4.38
N HIS A 23 9.06 -28.61 -3.28
CA HIS A 23 8.88 -29.60 -2.21
C HIS A 23 7.52 -29.47 -1.52
N PHE A 24 6.85 -28.33 -1.68
CA PHE A 24 5.52 -28.05 -1.15
C PHE A 24 4.42 -28.11 -2.25
N GLY A 25 4.77 -28.57 -3.45
CA GLY A 25 3.83 -28.67 -4.59
C GLY A 25 3.60 -27.36 -5.33
N GLY A 26 4.42 -26.32 -5.09
CA GLY A 26 4.39 -25.06 -5.83
C GLY A 26 5.28 -25.10 -7.05
N ASP A 27 5.16 -24.07 -7.89
CA ASP A 27 5.97 -23.88 -9.10
C ASP A 27 6.83 -22.62 -8.96
N PRO A 28 8.17 -22.73 -8.86
CA PRO A 28 9.05 -21.56 -8.74
C PRO A 28 9.03 -20.66 -9.97
N ASN A 29 8.58 -21.19 -11.12
CA ASN A 29 8.42 -20.44 -12.37
C ASN A 29 7.03 -19.79 -12.52
N ASN A 30 6.18 -19.89 -11.50
CA ASN A 30 4.84 -19.30 -11.52
C ASN A 30 4.49 -18.57 -10.21
N VAL A 31 5.39 -17.75 -9.72
CA VAL A 31 5.23 -16.98 -8.48
C VAL A 31 4.48 -15.67 -8.75
N THR A 32 3.40 -15.43 -8.01
CA THR A 32 2.64 -14.17 -8.02
C THR A 32 2.79 -13.48 -6.68
N LEU A 33 3.27 -12.24 -6.68
CA LEU A 33 3.30 -11.41 -5.48
C LEU A 33 1.97 -10.66 -5.36
N ILE A 34 1.36 -10.71 -4.20
CA ILE A 34 0.18 -9.91 -3.86
C ILE A 34 0.45 -9.11 -2.60
N GLY A 35 0.11 -7.84 -2.62
CA GLY A 35 0.27 -6.96 -1.48
C GLY A 35 -0.78 -5.87 -1.43
N GLN A 36 -1.19 -5.51 -0.22
CA GLN A 36 -2.11 -4.41 0.03
C GLN A 36 -1.39 -3.29 0.78
N SER A 37 -1.68 -2.02 0.42
CA SER A 37 -1.12 -0.85 1.10
C SER A 37 0.42 -0.93 1.20
N ALA A 38 0.98 -0.94 2.39
CA ALA A 38 2.42 -1.09 2.63
C ALA A 38 3.01 -2.36 2.00
N GLY A 39 2.25 -3.46 1.92
CA GLY A 39 2.65 -4.67 1.20
C GLY A 39 2.77 -4.45 -0.31
N SER A 40 1.84 -3.70 -0.89
CA SER A 40 1.93 -3.26 -2.29
C SER A 40 3.14 -2.34 -2.51
N MET A 41 3.38 -1.37 -1.63
CA MET A 41 4.56 -0.48 -1.68
C MET A 41 5.87 -1.27 -1.61
N SER A 42 5.93 -2.32 -0.79
CA SER A 42 7.08 -3.24 -0.71
C SER A 42 7.31 -3.95 -2.05
N ILE A 43 6.25 -4.50 -2.66
CA ILE A 43 6.36 -5.13 -3.98
C ILE A 43 6.84 -4.11 -5.03
N MET A 44 6.28 -2.90 -5.05
CA MET A 44 6.71 -1.83 -5.97
C MET A 44 8.18 -1.45 -5.75
N THR A 45 8.70 -1.59 -4.54
CA THR A 45 10.13 -1.43 -4.24
C THR A 45 10.95 -2.57 -4.85
N LEU A 46 10.53 -3.83 -4.65
CA LEU A 46 11.18 -5.00 -5.24
C LEU A 46 11.17 -4.96 -6.78
N MET A 47 10.10 -4.45 -7.39
CA MET A 47 9.99 -4.28 -8.85
C MET A 47 11.07 -3.37 -9.44
N GLN A 48 11.70 -2.51 -8.64
CA GLN A 48 12.80 -1.66 -9.08
C GLN A 48 14.16 -2.38 -9.09
N MET A 49 14.24 -3.63 -8.62
CA MET A 49 15.45 -4.43 -8.47
C MET A 49 15.56 -5.47 -9.59
N PRO A 50 16.34 -5.22 -10.67
CA PRO A 50 16.45 -6.14 -11.80
C PRO A 50 16.94 -7.55 -11.43
N GLU A 51 17.76 -7.64 -10.40
CA GLU A 51 18.31 -8.90 -9.89
C GLU A 51 17.28 -9.85 -9.30
N LEU A 52 16.02 -9.39 -9.13
CA LEU A 52 14.92 -10.20 -8.60
C LEU A 52 14.01 -10.78 -9.69
N ASP A 53 14.32 -10.56 -10.96
CA ASP A 53 13.42 -10.93 -12.06
C ASP A 53 13.11 -12.43 -12.14
N ASP A 54 14.03 -13.28 -11.73
CA ASP A 54 13.83 -14.74 -11.77
C ASP A 54 13.03 -15.27 -10.57
N TYR A 55 12.75 -14.44 -9.54
CA TYR A 55 12.11 -14.88 -8.31
C TYR A 55 10.60 -14.69 -8.28
N TYR A 56 10.03 -13.89 -9.19
CA TYR A 56 8.59 -13.71 -9.30
C TYR A 56 8.18 -13.36 -10.73
N HIS A 57 6.94 -13.64 -11.08
CA HIS A 57 6.48 -13.63 -12.48
C HIS A 57 5.31 -12.66 -12.71
N LYS A 58 4.54 -12.35 -11.67
CA LYS A 58 3.35 -11.50 -11.71
C LYS A 58 3.20 -10.72 -10.42
N VAL A 59 2.53 -9.59 -10.48
CA VAL A 59 2.27 -8.76 -9.28
C VAL A 59 0.82 -8.29 -9.22
N MET A 60 0.24 -8.31 -8.01
CA MET A 60 -1.05 -7.70 -7.68
C MET A 60 -0.84 -6.64 -6.60
N LEU A 61 -1.11 -5.40 -6.96
CA LEU A 61 -0.84 -4.20 -6.16
C LEU A 61 -2.18 -3.60 -5.73
N LEU A 62 -2.60 -3.90 -4.49
CA LEU A 62 -3.87 -3.46 -3.95
C LEU A 62 -3.67 -2.20 -3.10
N SER A 63 -4.28 -1.08 -3.49
CA SER A 63 -4.25 0.19 -2.74
C SER A 63 -2.84 0.64 -2.34
N GLY A 64 -1.86 0.48 -3.24
CA GLY A 64 -0.47 0.82 -2.96
C GLY A 64 0.07 1.90 -3.87
N THR A 65 0.94 2.72 -3.32
CA THR A 65 1.67 3.75 -4.06
C THR A 65 3.15 3.68 -3.72
N LEU A 66 4.00 3.86 -4.72
CA LEU A 66 5.43 3.80 -4.49
C LEU A 66 5.90 5.06 -3.78
N THR A 67 6.38 4.88 -2.56
CA THR A 67 7.09 5.92 -1.81
C THR A 67 8.41 5.36 -1.29
N THR A 68 9.48 6.10 -1.51
CA THR A 68 10.81 5.77 -1.00
C THR A 68 11.44 7.01 -0.39
N ASP A 69 12.24 6.81 0.63
CA ASP A 69 13.03 7.87 1.23
C ASP A 69 14.32 8.14 0.46
N THR A 70 14.79 9.38 0.52
CA THR A 70 16.15 9.67 0.10
C THR A 70 17.13 9.36 1.24
N PRO A 71 18.42 9.06 0.97
CA PRO A 71 19.41 8.90 2.02
C PRO A 71 19.52 10.11 2.95
N LEU A 72 19.32 11.32 2.44
CA LEU A 72 19.34 12.56 3.22
C LEU A 72 18.19 12.62 4.22
N ASN A 73 16.97 12.36 3.76
CA ASN A 73 15.78 12.33 4.63
C ASN A 73 15.90 11.23 5.70
N ALA A 74 16.35 10.04 5.30
CA ALA A 74 16.60 8.94 6.23
C ALA A 74 17.61 9.32 7.30
N HIS A 75 18.70 10.00 6.93
CA HIS A 75 19.71 10.48 7.88
C HIS A 75 19.10 11.44 8.91
N THR A 76 18.27 12.39 8.49
CA THR A 76 17.56 13.31 9.39
C THR A 76 16.66 12.55 10.39
N LYS A 77 15.95 11.53 9.93
CA LYS A 77 15.12 10.68 10.80
C LYS A 77 15.95 9.89 11.82
N VAL A 78 17.10 9.37 11.40
CA VAL A 78 18.06 8.68 12.29
C VAL A 78 18.66 9.63 13.32
N GLN A 79 19.00 10.85 12.94
CA GLN A 79 19.48 11.88 13.89
C GLN A 79 18.42 12.18 14.94
N HIS A 80 17.16 12.38 14.54
CA HIS A 80 16.06 12.61 15.47
C HIS A 80 15.87 11.40 16.42
N PHE A 81 15.84 10.18 15.89
CA PHE A 81 15.79 8.96 16.73
C PHE A 81 16.95 8.91 17.76
N SER A 82 18.15 9.24 17.32
CA SER A 82 19.34 9.26 18.18
C SER A 82 19.26 10.33 19.30
N GLN A 83 18.67 11.48 19.00
CA GLN A 83 18.41 12.53 19.99
C GLN A 83 17.39 12.06 21.04
N LEU A 84 16.29 11.43 20.62
CA LEU A 84 15.30 10.83 21.51
C LEU A 84 15.91 9.73 22.38
N MET A 85 16.74 8.86 21.78
CA MET A 85 17.43 7.81 22.52
C MET A 85 18.33 8.39 23.64
N LYS A 86 19.11 9.42 23.34
CA LYS A 86 19.95 10.10 24.35
C LYS A 86 19.11 10.76 25.44
N ARG A 87 17.92 11.29 25.11
CA ARG A 87 17.02 11.95 26.06
C ARG A 87 16.36 10.95 27.01
N TYR A 88 15.84 9.86 26.48
CA TYR A 88 15.02 8.91 27.25
C TYR A 88 15.82 7.73 27.82
N PHE A 89 16.90 7.34 27.14
CA PHE A 89 17.74 6.19 27.51
C PHE A 89 19.23 6.54 27.49
N PRO A 90 19.70 7.52 28.29
CA PRO A 90 21.08 8.05 28.21
C PRO A 90 22.16 6.98 28.44
N ASN A 91 21.83 5.91 29.19
CA ASN A 91 22.76 4.84 29.55
C ASN A 91 22.67 3.63 28.63
N LYS A 92 21.85 3.68 27.54
CA LYS A 92 21.69 2.59 26.57
C LYS A 92 22.38 2.92 25.23
N THR A 93 22.76 1.88 24.53
CA THR A 93 23.22 1.93 23.13
C THR A 93 22.17 1.26 22.22
N LEU A 94 22.26 1.42 20.91
CA LEU A 94 21.37 0.72 19.97
C LEU A 94 21.36 -0.80 20.17
N LYS A 95 22.48 -1.38 20.65
CA LYS A 95 22.60 -2.84 20.90
C LYS A 95 21.94 -3.27 22.21
N THR A 96 21.73 -2.36 23.14
CA THR A 96 21.17 -2.66 24.47
C THR A 96 19.74 -2.16 24.65
N LEU A 97 19.15 -1.53 23.61
CA LEU A 97 17.72 -1.23 23.57
C LEU A 97 16.91 -2.53 23.48
N THR A 98 15.88 -2.61 24.30
CA THR A 98 14.86 -3.66 24.16
C THR A 98 13.85 -3.30 23.06
N SER A 99 13.02 -4.26 22.65
CA SER A 99 11.92 -3.98 21.71
C SER A 99 10.98 -2.89 22.22
N ASP A 100 10.67 -2.90 23.52
CA ASP A 100 9.81 -1.89 24.15
C ASP A 100 10.44 -0.50 24.14
N ASP A 101 11.75 -0.40 24.39
CA ASP A 101 12.48 0.87 24.27
C ASP A 101 12.39 1.42 22.83
N ILE A 102 12.57 0.55 21.83
CA ILE A 102 12.50 0.94 20.43
C ILE A 102 11.08 1.41 20.08
N LEU A 103 10.04 0.67 20.47
CA LEU A 103 8.65 1.07 20.27
C LEU A 103 8.33 2.41 20.92
N TYR A 104 8.82 2.63 22.14
CA TYR A 104 8.67 3.92 22.85
C TYR A 104 9.32 5.08 22.06
N LEU A 105 10.55 4.87 21.56
CA LEU A 105 11.27 5.88 20.77
C LEU A 105 10.56 6.15 19.43
N MET A 106 10.08 5.11 18.76
CA MET A 106 9.31 5.25 17.53
C MET A 106 8.02 6.05 17.73
N GLU A 107 7.29 5.78 18.80
CA GLU A 107 6.06 6.52 19.12
C GLU A 107 6.36 7.97 19.51
N SER A 108 7.42 8.20 20.30
CA SER A 108 7.90 9.55 20.64
C SER A 108 8.27 10.35 19.39
N GLN A 109 8.93 9.70 18.42
CA GLN A 109 9.29 10.32 17.14
C GLN A 109 8.04 10.72 16.33
N LYS A 110 6.99 9.87 16.32
CA LYS A 110 5.71 10.21 15.67
C LYS A 110 5.03 11.40 16.37
N ILE A 111 5.01 11.41 17.70
CA ILE A 111 4.38 12.47 18.48
C ILE A 111 5.05 13.82 18.20
N GLU A 112 6.40 13.89 18.22
CA GLU A 112 7.15 15.13 17.98
C GLU A 112 6.98 15.63 16.52
N ARG A 113 6.78 14.75 15.54
CA ARG A 113 6.46 15.14 14.16
C ARG A 113 5.04 15.68 14.00
N GLY A 114 4.20 15.50 14.99
CA GLY A 114 2.81 15.91 15.01
C GLY A 114 1.85 14.89 14.38
N ARG A 115 0.57 15.08 14.68
CA ARG A 115 -0.50 14.18 14.19
C ARG A 115 -0.51 14.10 12.67
N SER A 116 -0.54 12.89 12.14
CA SER A 116 -0.56 12.65 10.68
C SER A 116 -1.58 11.61 10.25
N ARG A 117 -2.23 10.93 11.19
CA ARG A 117 -3.22 9.87 10.92
C ARG A 117 -2.70 8.76 9.99
N GLY A 118 -1.40 8.48 10.02
CA GLY A 118 -0.77 7.48 9.14
C GLY A 118 -0.35 8.01 7.76
N LEU A 119 -0.59 9.28 7.47
CA LEU A 119 -0.21 9.90 6.20
C LEU A 119 1.28 10.31 6.14
N ASP A 120 1.96 10.45 7.28
CA ASP A 120 3.42 10.69 7.34
C ASP A 120 4.14 9.36 7.59
N LEU A 121 4.71 8.79 6.54
CA LEU A 121 5.45 7.52 6.61
C LEU A 121 6.87 7.79 7.09
N ILE A 122 7.11 7.64 8.40
CA ILE A 122 8.44 7.84 8.99
C ILE A 122 9.40 6.74 8.54
N TYR A 123 8.94 5.50 8.56
CA TYR A 123 9.73 4.33 8.20
C TYR A 123 9.28 3.78 6.85
N GLN A 124 10.08 4.00 5.82
CA GLN A 124 9.84 3.54 4.46
C GLN A 124 11.17 3.12 3.82
N PRO A 125 11.15 2.34 2.74
CA PRO A 125 12.37 1.95 2.05
C PRO A 125 13.20 3.16 1.62
N ILE A 126 14.51 3.08 1.80
CA ILE A 126 15.45 4.11 1.37
C ILE A 126 15.93 3.75 -0.03
N LYS A 127 15.79 4.67 -0.98
CA LYS A 127 16.27 4.44 -2.35
C LYS A 127 17.78 4.22 -2.36
N ASP A 128 18.21 3.09 -2.89
CA ASP A 128 19.61 2.70 -3.04
C ASP A 128 19.92 2.27 -4.48
N HIS A 129 21.15 1.81 -4.72
CA HIS A 129 21.63 1.40 -6.05
C HIS A 129 20.96 0.14 -6.61
N HIS A 130 20.40 -0.73 -5.76
CA HIS A 130 19.64 -1.90 -6.20
C HIS A 130 18.30 -1.48 -6.86
N MET A 131 17.71 -0.39 -6.41
CA MET A 131 16.48 0.18 -6.98
C MET A 131 16.79 0.96 -8.26
N SER A 132 17.39 0.32 -9.25
CA SER A 132 17.93 0.94 -10.47
C SER A 132 16.95 0.95 -11.65
N ARG A 133 15.90 0.09 -11.61
CA ARG A 133 14.94 -0.03 -12.70
C ARG A 133 13.93 1.11 -12.68
N SER A 134 13.73 1.76 -13.81
CA SER A 134 12.58 2.65 -13.96
C SER A 134 11.29 1.85 -14.21
N VAL A 135 10.14 2.42 -13.80
CA VAL A 135 8.81 1.83 -14.01
C VAL A 135 8.57 1.45 -15.48
N LYS A 136 9.04 2.26 -16.42
CA LYS A 136 8.92 2.04 -17.88
C LYS A 136 9.55 0.74 -18.37
N LYS A 137 10.52 0.21 -17.64
CA LYS A 137 11.25 -1.02 -18.01
C LYS A 137 10.68 -2.27 -17.34
N PHE A 138 9.66 -2.13 -16.52
CA PHE A 138 9.01 -3.28 -15.91
C PHE A 138 8.00 -3.88 -16.88
N SER A 139 8.09 -5.17 -17.17
CA SER A 139 7.35 -5.84 -18.23
C SER A 139 6.51 -7.04 -17.77
N LYS A 140 6.47 -7.31 -16.46
CA LYS A 140 5.69 -8.45 -15.95
C LYS A 140 4.20 -8.08 -15.82
N PRO A 141 3.30 -9.07 -15.99
CA PRO A 141 1.88 -8.88 -15.77
C PRO A 141 1.59 -8.20 -14.42
N THR A 142 0.85 -7.11 -14.46
CA THR A 142 0.59 -6.25 -13.30
C THR A 142 -0.90 -5.97 -13.18
N PHE A 143 -1.49 -6.34 -12.05
CA PHE A 143 -2.82 -5.89 -11.66
C PHE A 143 -2.68 -4.82 -10.58
N MET A 144 -3.43 -3.72 -10.72
CA MET A 144 -3.55 -2.68 -9.71
C MET A 144 -5.00 -2.45 -9.34
N SER A 145 -5.25 -2.15 -8.09
CA SER A 145 -6.58 -1.72 -7.65
C SER A 145 -6.50 -0.67 -6.54
N TYR A 146 -7.61 0.00 -6.33
CA TYR A 146 -7.86 0.88 -5.20
C TYR A 146 -9.33 0.78 -4.77
N THR A 147 -9.64 1.21 -3.55
CA THR A 147 -11.02 1.29 -3.08
C THR A 147 -11.60 2.67 -3.36
N HIS A 148 -12.94 2.75 -3.52
CA HIS A 148 -13.61 4.00 -3.87
C HIS A 148 -13.38 5.11 -2.83
N ASP A 149 -13.36 4.76 -1.54
CA ASP A 149 -13.31 5.68 -0.41
C ASP A 149 -12.05 5.47 0.46
N GLU A 150 -10.86 5.35 -0.16
CA GLU A 150 -9.58 5.08 0.51
C GLU A 150 -9.35 5.96 1.75
N GLY A 151 -9.72 7.24 1.66
CA GLY A 151 -9.47 8.25 2.70
C GLY A 151 -10.30 8.08 3.97
N ASP A 152 -11.37 7.31 3.93
CA ASP A 152 -12.34 7.25 5.03
C ASP A 152 -11.76 6.65 6.31
N ILE A 153 -10.87 5.66 6.20
CA ILE A 153 -10.23 5.03 7.36
C ILE A 153 -9.25 5.98 8.09
N TYR A 154 -8.67 6.96 7.38
CA TYR A 154 -7.73 7.92 7.97
C TYR A 154 -8.45 9.00 8.77
N ILE A 155 -9.64 9.38 8.32
CA ILE A 155 -10.48 10.43 8.92
C ILE A 155 -11.86 9.83 9.19
N GLU A 156 -11.97 8.94 10.16
CA GLU A 156 -13.18 8.15 10.46
C GLU A 156 -14.37 9.04 10.92
N ASP A 157 -14.06 10.09 11.68
CA ASP A 157 -15.03 11.05 12.21
C ASP A 157 -14.42 12.45 12.39
N ALA A 158 -15.23 13.39 12.86
CA ALA A 158 -14.81 14.78 13.05
C ALA A 158 -13.67 14.95 14.06
N THR A 159 -13.53 14.04 15.05
CA THR A 159 -12.45 14.12 16.06
C THR A 159 -11.10 13.71 15.49
N ARG A 160 -11.11 13.01 14.35
CA ARG A 160 -9.92 12.56 13.64
C ARG A 160 -9.46 13.50 12.53
N THR A 161 -10.20 14.56 12.23
CA THR A 161 -9.77 15.60 11.29
C THR A 161 -8.46 16.22 11.74
N LEU A 162 -7.62 16.56 10.76
CA LEU A 162 -6.40 17.31 10.99
C LEU A 162 -6.67 18.82 10.85
N PRO A 163 -5.95 19.67 11.60
CA PRO A 163 -5.96 21.11 11.33
C PRO A 163 -5.62 21.38 9.85
N SER A 164 -6.32 22.32 9.21
CA SER A 164 -6.21 22.56 7.77
C SER A 164 -4.77 22.78 7.30
N GLU A 165 -4.00 23.59 8.01
CA GLU A 165 -2.60 23.86 7.71
C GLU A 165 -1.75 22.58 7.72
N ARG A 166 -1.88 21.75 8.77
CA ARG A 166 -1.16 20.47 8.88
C ARG A 166 -1.57 19.51 7.77
N PHE A 167 -2.85 19.45 7.46
CA PHE A 167 -3.38 18.60 6.39
C PHE A 167 -2.87 19.01 5.01
N ILE A 168 -2.90 20.30 4.70
CA ILE A 168 -2.36 20.86 3.45
C ILE A 168 -0.87 20.52 3.32
N HIS A 169 -0.09 20.71 4.38
CA HIS A 169 1.34 20.36 4.39
C HIS A 169 1.57 18.89 4.04
N LEU A 170 0.78 17.97 4.60
CA LEU A 170 0.86 16.55 4.26
C LEU A 170 0.46 16.29 2.81
N MET A 171 -0.61 16.89 2.31
CA MET A 171 -1.07 16.68 0.93
C MET A 171 -0.08 17.22 -0.12
N ILE A 172 0.61 18.31 0.18
CA ILE A 172 1.69 18.82 -0.68
C ILE A 172 2.81 17.78 -0.87
N GLN A 173 3.13 16.99 0.17
CA GLN A 173 4.11 15.89 0.07
C GLN A 173 3.65 14.79 -0.91
N TYR A 174 2.34 14.64 -1.10
CA TYR A 174 1.74 13.75 -2.10
C TYR A 174 1.48 14.42 -3.45
N GLY A 175 2.03 15.63 -3.66
CA GLY A 175 1.93 16.35 -4.94
C GLY A 175 0.60 17.09 -5.14
N ALA A 176 -0.13 17.40 -4.09
CA ALA A 176 -1.31 18.24 -4.18
C ALA A 176 -0.92 19.71 -4.38
N HIS A 177 -1.55 20.35 -5.34
CA HIS A 177 -1.52 21.81 -5.49
C HIS A 177 -2.77 22.38 -4.80
N VAL A 178 -2.65 22.67 -3.52
CA VAL A 178 -3.75 23.23 -2.74
C VAL A 178 -3.54 24.72 -2.63
N GLU A 179 -4.39 25.49 -3.33
CA GLU A 179 -4.50 26.93 -3.12
C GLU A 179 -5.03 27.21 -1.71
N LYS A 180 -4.80 28.40 -1.16
CA LYS A 180 -5.20 28.80 0.19
C LYS A 180 -6.67 28.40 0.47
N ILE A 181 -6.87 27.38 1.29
CA ILE A 181 -8.18 27.01 1.81
C ILE A 181 -8.14 27.26 3.32
N ASP A 182 -8.97 28.19 3.80
CA ASP A 182 -8.97 28.57 5.23
C ASP A 182 -9.43 27.44 6.15
N VAL A 183 -10.38 26.62 5.68
CA VAL A 183 -10.87 25.45 6.43
C VAL A 183 -11.13 24.29 5.47
N ILE A 184 -10.54 23.13 5.75
CA ILE A 184 -10.79 21.90 5.01
C ILE A 184 -11.69 20.99 5.83
N THR A 185 -12.89 20.74 5.32
CA THR A 185 -13.87 19.86 5.97
C THR A 185 -13.43 18.41 6.01
N MET A 186 -14.01 17.61 6.89
CA MET A 186 -13.78 16.16 6.98
C MET A 186 -13.93 15.46 5.62
N LYS A 187 -15.00 15.77 4.89
CA LYS A 187 -15.27 15.20 3.56
C LYS A 187 -14.17 15.57 2.56
N GLN A 188 -13.72 16.80 2.57
CA GLN A 188 -12.62 17.25 1.70
C GLN A 188 -11.32 16.54 2.06
N GLN A 189 -11.00 16.35 3.35
CA GLN A 189 -9.81 15.61 3.77
C GLN A 189 -9.84 14.17 3.25
N ARG A 190 -10.96 13.45 3.40
CA ARG A 190 -11.15 12.10 2.86
C ARG A 190 -10.93 12.05 1.35
N ASN A 191 -11.59 12.93 0.62
CA ASN A 191 -11.50 12.97 -0.84
C ASN A 191 -10.08 13.27 -1.32
N LEU A 192 -9.38 14.22 -0.69
CA LEU A 192 -8.01 14.57 -1.03
C LEU A 192 -7.04 13.42 -0.73
N ILE A 193 -7.24 12.70 0.38
CA ILE A 193 -6.45 11.49 0.67
C ILE A 193 -6.69 10.44 -0.41
N THR A 194 -7.95 10.13 -0.71
CA THR A 194 -8.31 9.17 -1.77
C THR A 194 -7.61 9.54 -3.08
N GLU A 195 -7.76 10.78 -3.50
CA GLU A 195 -7.23 11.27 -4.79
C GLU A 195 -5.70 11.28 -4.82
N TYR A 196 -5.05 11.94 -3.86
CA TYR A 196 -3.60 12.19 -3.94
C TYR A 196 -2.73 11.09 -3.37
N CYS A 197 -3.25 10.30 -2.40
CA CYS A 197 -2.46 9.22 -1.84
C CYS A 197 -2.65 7.88 -2.58
N PHE A 198 -3.76 7.71 -3.34
CA PHE A 198 -4.10 6.42 -3.96
C PHE A 198 -4.46 6.51 -5.45
N VAL A 199 -5.50 7.24 -5.82
CA VAL A 199 -6.03 7.24 -7.19
C VAL A 199 -5.01 7.82 -8.17
N ARG A 200 -4.63 9.07 -7.98
CA ARG A 200 -3.69 9.76 -8.86
C ARG A 200 -2.34 9.05 -8.98
N PRO A 201 -1.69 8.62 -7.89
CA PRO A 201 -0.44 7.86 -7.99
C PRO A 201 -0.61 6.54 -8.76
N THR A 202 -1.73 5.83 -8.61
CA THR A 202 -2.04 4.61 -9.36
C THR A 202 -2.07 4.88 -10.87
N TYR A 203 -2.80 5.90 -11.31
CA TYR A 203 -2.85 6.27 -12.73
C TYR A 203 -1.50 6.77 -13.25
N LEU A 204 -0.78 7.57 -12.48
CA LEU A 204 0.56 8.02 -12.84
C LEU A 204 1.53 6.85 -13.01
N TYR A 205 1.44 5.84 -12.15
CA TYR A 205 2.27 4.64 -12.23
C TYR A 205 1.92 3.81 -13.47
N LEU A 206 0.65 3.53 -13.70
CA LEU A 206 0.17 2.79 -14.88
C LEU A 206 0.54 3.49 -16.19
N ASN A 207 0.36 4.81 -16.26
CA ASN A 207 0.72 5.60 -17.44
C ASN A 207 2.24 5.62 -17.72
N GLN A 208 3.07 5.35 -16.73
CA GLN A 208 4.51 5.20 -16.91
C GLN A 208 4.91 3.78 -17.35
N MET A 209 4.09 2.78 -17.10
CA MET A 209 4.36 1.41 -17.54
C MET A 209 4.13 1.31 -19.05
N ASN A 210 5.14 0.82 -19.77
CA ASN A 210 5.06 0.61 -21.22
C ASN A 210 4.71 -0.86 -21.52
N SER A 211 3.66 -1.36 -20.90
CA SER A 211 3.22 -2.76 -21.04
C SER A 211 1.72 -2.83 -21.27
N CYS A 212 1.30 -3.64 -22.23
CA CYS A 212 -0.12 -3.98 -22.44
C CYS A 212 -0.62 -5.05 -21.46
N ASP A 213 0.25 -5.58 -20.59
CA ASP A 213 -0.08 -6.61 -19.59
C ASP A 213 -0.37 -5.97 -18.23
N THR A 214 -1.19 -4.91 -18.24
CA THR A 214 -1.62 -4.19 -17.02
C THR A 214 -3.14 -4.13 -16.94
N TRP A 215 -3.67 -4.27 -15.73
CA TRP A 215 -5.11 -4.21 -15.45
C TRP A 215 -5.37 -3.34 -14.26
N LEU A 216 -6.47 -2.60 -14.30
CA LEU A 216 -6.90 -1.71 -13.23
C LEU A 216 -8.32 -2.09 -12.79
N ALA A 217 -8.52 -2.14 -11.48
CA ALA A 217 -9.84 -2.28 -10.88
C ALA A 217 -10.09 -1.27 -9.76
N ARG A 218 -11.36 -1.03 -9.47
CA ARG A 218 -11.80 -0.28 -8.29
C ARG A 218 -12.81 -1.12 -7.51
N PHE A 219 -12.67 -1.11 -6.20
CA PHE A 219 -13.60 -1.77 -5.30
C PHE A 219 -14.59 -0.75 -4.75
N ASP A 220 -15.88 -0.93 -5.08
CA ASP A 220 -16.97 0.01 -4.77
C ASP A 220 -17.98 -0.55 -3.76
N TRP A 221 -17.85 -1.81 -3.35
CA TRP A 221 -18.80 -2.41 -2.43
C TRP A 221 -18.84 -1.66 -1.10
N HIS A 222 -20.03 -1.28 -0.67
CA HIS A 222 -20.32 -0.68 0.60
C HIS A 222 -21.79 -0.86 0.98
N GLN A 223 -22.13 -0.60 2.24
CA GLN A 223 -23.49 -0.74 2.79
C GLN A 223 -23.87 0.54 3.54
N PRO A 224 -24.52 1.53 2.88
CA PRO A 224 -24.71 2.88 3.41
C PRO A 224 -25.51 2.93 4.72
N HIS A 225 -26.34 1.91 4.96
CA HIS A 225 -27.20 1.84 6.15
C HIS A 225 -26.52 1.18 7.36
N THR A 226 -25.27 0.75 7.23
CA THR A 226 -24.47 0.20 8.33
C THR A 226 -23.55 1.26 8.91
N SER A 227 -23.23 1.15 10.19
CA SER A 227 -22.26 2.05 10.82
C SER A 227 -20.83 1.77 10.38
N TYR A 228 -20.50 0.52 10.09
CA TYR A 228 -19.13 0.06 9.84
C TYR A 228 -18.78 0.01 8.34
N PHE A 229 -19.70 -0.42 7.47
CA PHE A 229 -19.45 -0.62 6.03
C PHE A 229 -20.10 0.45 5.16
N LYS A 230 -20.32 1.66 5.69
CA LYS A 230 -20.99 2.77 4.97
C LYS A 230 -20.23 3.29 3.74
N SER A 231 -18.96 2.95 3.59
CA SER A 231 -18.10 3.32 2.46
C SER A 231 -17.14 2.19 2.10
N ALA A 232 -16.66 2.19 0.87
CA ALA A 232 -15.63 1.27 0.40
C ALA A 232 -14.24 1.77 0.82
N TYR A 233 -13.97 1.73 2.13
CA TYR A 233 -12.75 2.28 2.72
C TYR A 233 -11.52 1.39 2.46
N HIS A 234 -10.35 1.96 2.64
CA HIS A 234 -9.05 1.29 2.53
C HIS A 234 -9.01 -0.05 3.26
N ILE A 235 -8.50 -1.11 2.62
CA ILE A 235 -8.37 -2.49 3.11
C ILE A 235 -9.66 -3.35 3.08
N LEU A 236 -10.84 -2.77 2.90
CA LEU A 236 -12.10 -3.53 2.95
C LEU A 236 -12.18 -4.62 1.85
N ASP A 237 -11.58 -4.38 0.70
CA ASP A 237 -11.50 -5.32 -0.43
C ASP A 237 -10.83 -6.64 -0.08
N LEU A 238 -9.91 -6.67 0.91
CA LEU A 238 -9.25 -7.92 1.35
C LEU A 238 -10.23 -8.96 1.89
N VAL A 239 -11.32 -8.51 2.51
CA VAL A 239 -12.39 -9.39 3.00
C VAL A 239 -12.95 -10.23 1.86
N PHE A 240 -13.08 -9.65 0.67
CA PHE A 240 -13.62 -10.29 -0.52
C PHE A 240 -12.56 -11.05 -1.31
N TRP A 241 -11.35 -10.49 -1.49
CA TRP A 241 -10.23 -11.15 -2.16
C TRP A 241 -9.84 -12.48 -1.53
N PHE A 242 -9.99 -12.61 -0.21
CA PHE A 242 -9.62 -13.82 0.53
C PHE A 242 -10.82 -14.59 1.11
N GLY A 243 -12.05 -14.20 0.79
CA GLY A 243 -13.25 -14.92 1.21
C GLY A 243 -13.55 -14.86 2.71
N HIS A 244 -13.00 -13.88 3.44
CA HIS A 244 -13.19 -13.71 4.87
C HIS A 244 -14.49 -13.00 5.24
N LEU A 245 -15.60 -13.36 4.60
CA LEU A 245 -16.91 -12.71 4.81
C LEU A 245 -17.42 -12.81 6.26
N SER A 246 -16.86 -13.69 7.09
CA SER A 246 -17.16 -13.76 8.53
C SER A 246 -16.80 -12.46 9.27
N ILE A 247 -15.89 -11.63 8.72
CA ILE A 247 -15.59 -10.30 9.26
C ILE A 247 -16.80 -9.38 9.16
N LEU A 248 -17.58 -9.48 8.08
CA LEU A 248 -18.81 -8.69 7.90
C LEU A 248 -19.85 -9.07 8.97
N THR A 249 -20.03 -10.38 9.20
CA THR A 249 -20.97 -10.88 10.21
C THR A 249 -20.57 -10.50 11.62
N LYS A 250 -19.26 -10.55 11.95
CA LYS A 250 -18.75 -10.12 13.26
C LYS A 250 -19.00 -8.63 13.53
N ASN A 251 -19.16 -7.82 12.47
CA ASN A 251 -19.50 -6.42 12.56
C ASN A 251 -20.98 -6.14 12.24
N HIS A 252 -21.85 -7.10 12.61
CA HIS A 252 -23.30 -6.99 12.58
C HIS A 252 -23.93 -6.78 11.19
N TYR A 253 -23.23 -7.22 10.12
CA TYR A 253 -23.79 -7.23 8.78
C TYR A 253 -24.17 -8.65 8.36
N SER A 254 -25.41 -8.83 7.88
CA SER A 254 -25.89 -10.10 7.34
C SER A 254 -25.40 -10.29 5.90
N VAL A 255 -24.47 -11.20 5.70
CA VAL A 255 -23.90 -11.51 4.39
C VAL A 255 -25.00 -12.01 3.45
N THR A 256 -25.11 -11.39 2.30
CA THR A 256 -26.09 -11.72 1.25
C THR A 256 -25.51 -12.64 0.19
N GLN A 257 -26.39 -13.19 -0.68
CA GLN A 257 -25.94 -13.96 -1.84
C GLN A 257 -25.10 -13.10 -2.81
N HIS A 258 -25.40 -11.80 -2.90
CA HIS A 258 -24.61 -10.87 -3.71
C HIS A 258 -23.18 -10.77 -3.20
N ASP A 259 -22.96 -10.60 -1.90
CA ASP A 259 -21.64 -10.51 -1.29
C ASP A 259 -20.83 -11.80 -1.50
N MET A 260 -21.49 -12.97 -1.35
CA MET A 260 -20.85 -14.26 -1.60
C MET A 260 -20.45 -14.42 -3.08
N ASN A 261 -21.27 -13.94 -4.01
CA ASN A 261 -20.97 -13.98 -5.43
C ASN A 261 -19.82 -13.01 -5.78
N LEU A 262 -19.84 -11.79 -5.24
CA LEU A 262 -18.75 -10.82 -5.41
C LEU A 262 -17.43 -11.42 -4.95
N SER A 263 -17.39 -11.95 -3.71
CA SER A 263 -16.18 -12.59 -3.17
C SER A 263 -15.70 -13.76 -4.03
N ARG A 264 -16.62 -14.64 -4.48
CA ARG A 264 -16.28 -15.76 -5.39
C ARG A 264 -15.66 -15.26 -6.71
N ASN A 265 -16.23 -14.22 -7.30
CA ASN A 265 -15.71 -13.63 -8.53
C ASN A 265 -14.30 -13.08 -8.31
N MET A 266 -14.07 -12.31 -7.25
CA MET A 266 -12.76 -11.76 -6.93
C MET A 266 -11.72 -12.87 -6.68
N ILE A 267 -12.05 -13.93 -5.93
CA ILE A 267 -11.19 -15.10 -5.73
C ILE A 267 -10.88 -15.80 -7.05
N SER A 268 -11.88 -15.97 -7.91
CA SER A 268 -11.70 -16.59 -9.24
C SER A 268 -10.78 -15.75 -10.12
N ASP A 269 -10.91 -14.44 -10.10
CA ASP A 269 -10.07 -13.51 -10.86
C ASP A 269 -8.63 -13.51 -10.35
N LEU A 270 -8.44 -13.55 -9.02
CA LEU A 270 -7.12 -13.73 -8.39
C LEU A 270 -6.47 -15.04 -8.87
N ALA A 271 -7.20 -16.16 -8.78
CA ALA A 271 -6.70 -17.46 -9.19
C ALA A 271 -6.42 -17.52 -10.70
N TYR A 272 -7.26 -16.88 -11.52
CA TYR A 272 -7.06 -16.78 -12.95
C TYR A 272 -5.81 -15.97 -13.29
N PHE A 273 -5.63 -14.80 -12.68
CA PHE A 273 -4.43 -13.98 -12.85
C PHE A 273 -3.16 -14.73 -12.41
N ALA A 274 -3.19 -15.40 -11.26
CA ALA A 274 -2.05 -16.17 -10.76
C ALA A 274 -1.64 -17.30 -11.73
N ARG A 275 -2.61 -17.94 -12.40
CA ARG A 275 -2.35 -19.03 -13.37
C ARG A 275 -1.97 -18.52 -14.76
N LYS A 276 -2.64 -17.45 -15.25
CA LYS A 276 -2.60 -17.03 -16.64
C LYS A 276 -1.81 -15.73 -16.90
N GLY A 277 -1.50 -14.97 -15.86
CA GLY A 277 -0.85 -13.66 -16.00
C GLY A 277 -1.72 -12.62 -16.71
N ARG A 278 -3.04 -12.79 -16.70
CA ARG A 278 -3.99 -11.84 -17.31
C ARG A 278 -5.32 -11.88 -16.58
N MET A 279 -6.08 -10.81 -16.69
CA MET A 279 -7.47 -10.76 -16.24
C MET A 279 -8.45 -11.14 -17.36
N PRO A 280 -9.69 -11.59 -17.02
CA PRO A 280 -10.69 -11.96 -18.02
C PRO A 280 -11.36 -10.76 -18.72
N TRP A 281 -10.90 -9.54 -18.47
CA TRP A 281 -11.35 -8.30 -19.10
C TRP A 281 -10.21 -7.56 -19.78
N LYS A 282 -10.55 -6.46 -20.48
CA LYS A 282 -9.60 -5.64 -21.24
C LYS A 282 -8.51 -5.05 -20.36
N CYS A 283 -7.25 -5.10 -20.83
CA CYS A 283 -6.12 -4.48 -20.18
C CYS A 283 -6.25 -2.93 -20.15
N TYR A 284 -5.55 -2.32 -19.23
CA TYR A 284 -5.45 -0.87 -19.12
C TYR A 284 -4.56 -0.33 -20.25
N GLU A 285 -5.03 0.70 -20.92
CA GLU A 285 -4.29 1.48 -21.89
C GLU A 285 -4.46 2.96 -21.54
N PRO A 286 -3.40 3.78 -21.56
CA PRO A 286 -3.49 5.21 -21.21
C PRO A 286 -4.56 5.99 -21.98
N GLN A 287 -4.83 5.59 -23.23
CA GLN A 287 -5.83 6.22 -24.12
C GLN A 287 -7.26 5.78 -23.82
N HIS A 288 -7.47 4.58 -23.27
CA HIS A 288 -8.81 4.01 -23.04
C HIS A 288 -9.13 3.82 -21.56
N GLN A 289 -8.13 3.86 -20.68
CA GLN A 289 -8.24 3.79 -19.22
C GLN A 289 -9.28 2.76 -18.72
N ALA A 290 -9.23 1.53 -19.27
CA ALA A 290 -10.15 0.48 -18.89
C ALA A 290 -10.11 0.23 -17.38
N LEU A 291 -11.24 0.42 -16.71
CA LEU A 291 -11.44 0.24 -15.28
C LEU A 291 -12.49 -0.82 -15.02
N HIS A 292 -12.12 -1.90 -14.35
CA HIS A 292 -13.07 -2.88 -13.84
C HIS A 292 -13.59 -2.45 -12.46
N ILE A 293 -14.89 -2.65 -12.19
CA ILE A 293 -15.51 -2.27 -10.92
C ILE A 293 -16.08 -3.49 -10.22
N TYR A 294 -15.59 -3.73 -9.01
CA TYR A 294 -16.14 -4.71 -8.08
C TYR A 294 -17.14 -4.04 -7.14
N LYS A 295 -18.42 -4.42 -7.23
CA LYS A 295 -19.51 -3.82 -6.43
C LYS A 295 -20.62 -4.80 -6.12
#